data_f123829b86c5ef245f4df35267080e75
#
_entry.id   f123829b86c5ef245f4df35267080e75
#
_cell.length_a   1.000
_cell.length_b   1.000
_cell.length_c   1.000
_cell.angle_alpha   90.00
_cell.angle_beta   90.00
_cell.angle_gamma   90.00
#
_symmetry.space_group_name_H-M   'P 1'
#
loop_
_entity.id
_entity.type
_entity.pdbx_description
1 polymer ?
#
loop_
_entity_poly.entity_id
_entity_poly.type
_entity_poly.pdbx_seq_one_letter_code
_entity_poly.pdbx_strand_id
1 'polypeptide(L)'
;MSAADPYADLHQSYGRCLRDKDFIGRFYDVFLASNPDVPPMFAHTDFSKQRMALRRGITMAIFHAGGSAVVERGINEMGAVHASHGRCPVPVGMYEGWIDSLLQVVADTDPEADAALMARWRQAMGVVIATFRARDTAGAAPVPAPAAGLFARVVQGLRGAH
;
A
#
# COMPACT_ATOMS: atom_id res chain seq x y z
N MET A 1 -23.96 18.38 -3.88
CA MET A 1 -22.58 18.71 -4.29
C MET A 1 -21.66 17.67 -3.70
N SER A 2 -21.00 16.90 -4.54
CA SER A 2 -19.90 16.04 -4.08
C SER A 2 -18.76 16.94 -3.62
N ALA A 3 -18.26 16.75 -2.40
CA ALA A 3 -17.06 17.44 -1.96
C ALA A 3 -15.92 17.11 -2.92
N ALA A 4 -15.14 18.10 -3.32
CA ALA A 4 -13.98 17.87 -4.17
C ALA A 4 -13.01 16.94 -3.45
N ASP A 5 -12.44 15.96 -4.17
CA ASP A 5 -11.41 15.08 -3.61
C ASP A 5 -10.19 15.91 -3.21
N PRO A 6 -9.83 15.96 -1.92
CA PRO A 6 -8.70 16.75 -1.44
C PRO A 6 -7.35 16.25 -1.97
N TYR A 7 -7.29 15.04 -2.54
CA TYR A 7 -6.09 14.43 -3.12
C TYR A 7 -6.20 14.16 -4.62
N ALA A 8 -7.01 14.95 -5.34
CA ALA A 8 -7.10 14.86 -6.80
C ALA A 8 -5.74 15.00 -7.50
N ASP A 9 -4.84 15.82 -6.95
CA ASP A 9 -3.47 15.98 -7.42
C ASP A 9 -2.65 14.68 -7.32
N LEU A 10 -2.87 13.86 -6.29
CA LEU A 10 -2.19 12.58 -6.14
C LEU A 10 -2.71 11.54 -7.12
N HIS A 11 -4.01 11.54 -7.41
CA HIS A 11 -4.56 10.67 -8.47
C HIS A 11 -3.94 11.03 -9.83
N GLN A 12 -3.75 12.31 -10.12
CA GLN A 12 -3.09 12.77 -11.35
C GLN A 12 -1.61 12.36 -11.38
N SER A 13 -0.89 12.57 -10.28
CA SER A 13 0.50 12.15 -10.13
C SER A 13 0.65 10.64 -10.33
N TYR A 14 -0.18 9.85 -9.68
CA TYR A 14 -0.18 8.40 -9.83
C TYR A 14 -0.50 7.98 -11.27
N GLY A 15 -1.45 8.64 -11.91
CA GLY A 15 -1.76 8.42 -13.33
C GLY A 15 -0.55 8.69 -14.23
N ARG A 16 0.23 9.75 -13.97
CA ARG A 16 1.48 10.00 -14.69
C ARG A 16 2.53 8.91 -14.48
N CYS A 17 2.69 8.46 -13.23
CA CYS A 17 3.59 7.35 -12.91
C CYS A 17 3.20 6.06 -13.64
N LEU A 18 1.91 5.74 -13.72
CA LEU A 18 1.42 4.51 -14.35
C LEU A 18 1.57 4.49 -15.88
N ARG A 19 1.93 5.60 -16.53
CA ARG A 19 2.33 5.62 -17.94
C ARG A 19 3.63 4.85 -18.17
N ASP A 20 4.48 4.81 -17.17
CA ASP A 20 5.65 3.94 -17.16
C ASP A 20 5.23 2.52 -16.72
N LYS A 21 5.38 1.57 -17.62
CA LYS A 21 4.99 0.17 -17.39
C LYS A 21 5.78 -0.49 -16.26
N ASP A 22 6.98 0.01 -16.00
CA ASP A 22 7.90 -0.55 -15.01
C ASP A 22 7.78 0.12 -13.63
N PHE A 23 6.93 1.13 -13.48
CA PHE A 23 6.78 1.90 -12.24
C PHE A 23 6.56 1.00 -11.01
N ILE A 24 5.60 0.11 -11.07
CA ILE A 24 5.30 -0.81 -9.95
C ILE A 24 6.45 -1.80 -9.72
N GLY A 25 7.07 -2.29 -10.78
CA GLY A 25 8.24 -3.17 -10.67
C GLY A 25 9.43 -2.48 -10.01
N ARG A 26 9.71 -1.23 -10.37
CA ARG A 26 10.78 -0.44 -9.75
C ARG A 26 10.51 -0.14 -8.28
N PHE A 27 9.26 0.03 -7.90
CA PHE A 27 8.92 0.13 -6.47
C PHE A 27 9.45 -1.09 -5.70
N TYR A 28 9.19 -2.32 -6.20
CA TYR A 28 9.68 -3.52 -5.53
C TYR A 28 11.19 -3.62 -5.54
N ASP A 29 11.86 -3.23 -6.63
CA ASP A 29 13.33 -3.20 -6.67
C ASP A 29 13.90 -2.30 -5.57
N VAL A 30 13.35 -1.11 -5.40
CA VAL A 30 13.76 -0.16 -4.35
C VAL A 30 13.40 -0.69 -2.96
N PHE A 31 12.18 -1.17 -2.78
CA PHE A 31 11.72 -1.66 -1.48
C PHE A 31 12.49 -2.88 -1.00
N LEU A 32 12.73 -3.87 -1.87
CA LEU A 32 13.50 -5.07 -1.54
C LEU A 32 14.96 -4.75 -1.19
N ALA A 33 15.52 -3.69 -1.76
CA ALA A 33 16.88 -3.23 -1.47
C ALA A 33 16.96 -2.32 -0.24
N SER A 34 15.83 -1.82 0.26
CA SER A 34 15.78 -0.79 1.33
C SER A 34 16.16 -1.32 2.71
N ASN A 35 15.95 -2.60 2.97
CA ASN A 35 16.19 -3.24 4.26
C ASN A 35 16.39 -4.75 4.06
N PRO A 36 17.44 -5.36 4.67
CA PRO A 36 17.70 -6.80 4.53
C PRO A 36 16.57 -7.71 5.05
N ASP A 37 15.67 -7.19 5.89
CA ASP A 37 14.53 -7.94 6.41
C ASP A 37 13.34 -7.99 5.43
N VAL A 38 13.34 -7.19 4.36
CA VAL A 38 12.27 -7.15 3.37
C VAL A 38 12.27 -8.37 2.44
N PRO A 39 13.40 -8.76 1.80
CA PRO A 39 13.39 -9.88 0.84
C PRO A 39 12.84 -11.19 1.40
N PRO A 40 13.12 -11.61 2.65
CA PRO A 40 12.55 -12.84 3.19
C PRO A 40 11.02 -12.85 3.24
N MET A 41 10.38 -11.69 3.40
CA MET A 41 8.92 -11.56 3.39
C MET A 41 8.30 -11.88 2.03
N PHE A 42 9.08 -11.76 0.96
CA PHE A 42 8.66 -11.97 -0.42
C PHE A 42 9.28 -13.22 -1.08
N ALA A 43 9.93 -14.10 -0.30
CA ALA A 43 10.68 -15.25 -0.81
C ALA A 43 9.81 -16.21 -1.66
N HIS A 44 8.51 -16.30 -1.39
CA HIS A 44 7.56 -17.17 -2.09
C HIS A 44 6.45 -16.40 -2.80
N THR A 45 6.68 -15.12 -3.11
CA THR A 45 5.68 -14.24 -3.69
C THR A 45 5.58 -14.41 -5.20
N ASP A 46 4.35 -14.58 -5.71
CA ASP A 46 4.06 -14.36 -7.12
C ASP A 46 3.99 -12.85 -7.39
N PHE A 47 5.07 -12.29 -7.91
CA PHE A 47 5.18 -10.85 -8.15
C PHE A 47 4.20 -10.33 -9.22
N SER A 48 3.75 -11.16 -10.14
CA SER A 48 2.72 -10.75 -11.10
C SER A 48 1.43 -10.36 -10.37
N LYS A 49 0.99 -11.20 -9.44
CA LYS A 49 -0.20 -10.93 -8.61
C LYS A 49 0.06 -9.79 -7.60
N GLN A 50 1.26 -9.78 -7.03
CA GLN A 50 1.65 -8.76 -6.04
C GLN A 50 1.67 -7.35 -6.64
N ARG A 51 2.17 -7.19 -7.86
CA ARG A 51 2.16 -5.90 -8.57
C ARG A 51 0.74 -5.40 -8.80
N MET A 52 -0.16 -6.28 -9.22
CA MET A 52 -1.58 -5.92 -9.39
C MET A 52 -2.22 -5.49 -8.08
N ALA A 53 -1.93 -6.20 -7.00
CA ALA A 53 -2.42 -5.89 -5.67
C ALA A 53 -1.92 -4.53 -5.18
N LEU A 54 -0.63 -4.24 -5.34
CA LEU A 54 -0.06 -2.95 -4.98
C LEU A 54 -0.67 -1.81 -5.79
N ARG A 55 -0.81 -2.00 -7.10
CA ARG A 55 -1.42 -0.99 -7.97
C ARG A 55 -2.80 -0.57 -7.50
N ARG A 56 -3.64 -1.53 -7.12
CA ARG A 56 -4.98 -1.27 -6.56
C ARG A 56 -4.90 -0.68 -5.16
N GLY A 57 -3.98 -1.16 -4.35
CA GLY A 57 -3.77 -0.69 -2.99
C GLY A 57 -3.38 0.78 -2.91
N ILE A 58 -2.53 1.26 -3.80
CA ILE A 58 -2.16 2.67 -3.86
C ILE A 58 -3.38 3.54 -4.22
N THR A 59 -4.17 3.11 -5.21
CA THR A 59 -5.43 3.80 -5.57
C THR A 59 -6.36 3.91 -4.36
N MET A 60 -6.59 2.80 -3.68
CA MET A 60 -7.45 2.76 -2.48
C MET A 60 -6.89 3.63 -1.35
N ALA A 61 -5.57 3.65 -1.19
CA ALA A 61 -4.90 4.47 -0.18
C ALA A 61 -5.14 5.97 -0.42
N ILE A 62 -5.05 6.44 -1.65
CA ILE A 62 -5.32 7.84 -2.00
C ILE A 62 -6.78 8.20 -1.72
N PHE A 63 -7.72 7.36 -2.14
CA PHE A 63 -9.15 7.57 -1.84
C PHE A 63 -9.44 7.56 -0.34
N HIS A 64 -8.84 6.66 0.40
CA HIS A 64 -8.99 6.61 1.86
C HIS A 64 -8.45 7.87 2.54
N ALA A 65 -7.28 8.34 2.12
CA ALA A 65 -6.71 9.60 2.62
C ALA A 65 -7.66 10.79 2.36
N GLY A 66 -8.37 10.78 1.24
CA GLY A 66 -9.38 11.76 0.88
C GLY A 66 -10.72 11.60 1.62
N GLY A 67 -10.86 10.63 2.51
CA GLY A 67 -12.07 10.41 3.30
C GLY A 67 -13.16 9.61 2.57
N SER A 68 -12.84 8.90 1.50
CA SER A 68 -13.82 8.10 0.76
C SER A 68 -14.28 6.88 1.57
N ALA A 69 -15.58 6.82 1.87
CA ALA A 69 -16.18 5.67 2.55
C ALA A 69 -16.24 4.41 1.66
N VAL A 70 -16.17 4.56 0.35
CA VAL A 70 -16.27 3.44 -0.60
C VAL A 70 -15.12 2.45 -0.44
N VAL A 71 -13.93 2.93 -0.11
CA VAL A 71 -12.74 2.08 0.06
C VAL A 71 -12.49 1.64 1.50
N GLU A 72 -13.26 2.12 2.46
CA GLU A 72 -13.06 1.87 3.89
C GLU A 72 -12.99 0.39 4.23
N ARG A 73 -13.89 -0.41 3.68
CA ARG A 73 -13.89 -1.86 3.90
C ARG A 73 -12.59 -2.51 3.41
N GLY A 74 -12.14 -2.18 2.20
CA GLY A 74 -10.91 -2.74 1.64
C GLY A 74 -9.66 -2.33 2.42
N ILE A 75 -9.59 -1.08 2.88
CA ILE A 75 -8.51 -0.59 3.74
C ILE A 75 -8.51 -1.32 5.09
N ASN A 76 -9.67 -1.55 5.67
CA ASN A 76 -9.82 -2.27 6.92
C ASN A 76 -9.39 -3.75 6.78
N GLU A 77 -9.75 -4.39 5.67
CA GLU A 77 -9.32 -5.75 5.36
C GLU A 77 -7.78 -5.84 5.20
N MET A 78 -7.17 -4.88 4.49
CA MET A 78 -5.71 -4.79 4.39
C MET A 78 -5.03 -4.62 5.75
N GLY A 79 -5.54 -3.72 6.59
CA GLY A 79 -5.01 -3.48 7.92
C GLY A 79 -5.06 -4.74 8.78
N ALA A 80 -6.14 -5.50 8.71
CA ALA A 80 -6.29 -6.76 9.44
C ALA A 80 -5.29 -7.83 8.99
N VAL A 81 -5.01 -7.90 7.68
CA VAL A 81 -4.03 -8.85 7.12
C VAL A 81 -2.61 -8.53 7.59
N HIS A 82 -2.26 -7.26 7.69
CA HIS A 82 -0.91 -6.80 8.04
C HIS A 82 -0.68 -6.56 9.54
N ALA A 83 -1.72 -6.66 10.36
CA ALA A 83 -1.60 -6.53 11.80
C ALA A 83 -0.70 -7.60 12.42
N SER A 84 -0.16 -7.37 13.61
CA SER A 84 0.75 -8.27 14.32
C SER A 84 0.19 -9.68 14.52
N HIS A 85 -1.12 -9.81 14.60
CA HIS A 85 -1.86 -11.08 14.70
C HIS A 85 -2.58 -11.47 13.40
N GLY A 86 -2.33 -10.73 12.33
CA GLY A 86 -2.87 -11.00 11.00
C GLY A 86 -2.15 -12.14 10.27
N ARG A 87 -2.63 -12.47 9.07
CA ARG A 87 -2.05 -13.55 8.25
C ARG A 87 -0.67 -13.23 7.70
N CYS A 88 -0.35 -11.95 7.50
CA CYS A 88 0.94 -11.46 7.03
C CYS A 88 1.37 -10.26 7.85
N PRO A 89 1.86 -10.48 9.07
CA PRO A 89 2.29 -9.40 9.94
C PRO A 89 3.39 -8.58 9.26
N VAL A 90 3.23 -7.26 9.27
CA VAL A 90 4.24 -6.31 8.81
C VAL A 90 4.77 -5.57 10.02
N PRO A 91 6.08 -5.69 10.34
CA PRO A 91 6.68 -4.92 11.40
C PRO A 91 6.48 -3.41 11.19
N VAL A 92 6.14 -2.70 12.27
CA VAL A 92 5.79 -1.27 12.23
C VAL A 92 6.89 -0.43 11.54
N GLY A 93 8.17 -0.75 11.77
CA GLY A 93 9.29 -0.05 11.15
C GLY A 93 9.38 -0.21 9.63
N MET A 94 8.74 -1.22 9.05
CA MET A 94 8.75 -1.44 7.60
C MET A 94 7.82 -0.51 6.83
N TYR A 95 6.81 0.05 7.48
CA TYR A 95 5.91 1.00 6.82
C TYR A 95 6.62 2.28 6.37
N GLU A 96 7.57 2.79 7.16
CA GLU A 96 8.36 3.95 6.77
C GLU A 96 9.22 3.65 5.53
N GLY A 97 9.88 2.50 5.50
CA GLY A 97 10.65 2.05 4.34
C GLY A 97 9.78 1.85 3.09
N TRP A 98 8.54 1.39 3.28
CA TRP A 98 7.58 1.26 2.19
C TRP A 98 7.19 2.64 1.63
N ILE A 99 6.89 3.61 2.50
CA ILE A 99 6.57 4.98 2.08
C ILE A 99 7.78 5.60 1.36
N ASP A 100 8.97 5.52 1.95
CA ASP A 100 10.18 6.09 1.36
C ASP A 100 10.47 5.51 -0.03
N SER A 101 10.29 4.20 -0.19
CA SER A 101 10.46 3.52 -1.47
C SER A 101 9.46 3.99 -2.53
N LEU A 102 8.19 4.13 -2.13
CA LEU A 102 7.16 4.66 -3.03
C LEU A 102 7.47 6.09 -3.45
N LEU A 103 7.82 6.96 -2.49
CA LEU A 103 8.12 8.35 -2.77
C LEU A 103 9.35 8.49 -3.68
N GLN A 104 10.37 7.68 -3.49
CA GLN A 104 11.54 7.67 -4.37
C GLN A 104 11.15 7.37 -5.81
N VAL A 105 10.36 6.33 -6.04
CA VAL A 105 9.98 5.94 -7.40
C VAL A 105 9.01 6.95 -8.02
N VAL A 106 8.11 7.54 -7.24
CA VAL A 106 7.25 8.65 -7.71
C VAL A 106 8.10 9.84 -8.14
N ALA A 107 9.05 10.27 -7.31
CA ALA A 107 9.94 11.38 -7.62
C ALA A 107 10.76 11.14 -8.90
N ASP A 108 11.19 9.90 -9.12
CA ASP A 108 11.97 9.51 -10.29
C ASP A 108 11.11 9.40 -11.57
N THR A 109 9.81 9.19 -11.43
CA THR A 109 8.92 8.85 -12.55
C THR A 109 7.99 9.98 -12.96
N ASP A 110 7.43 10.71 -12.00
CA ASP A 110 6.51 11.81 -12.25
C ASP A 110 7.28 13.06 -12.66
N PRO A 111 7.14 13.55 -13.92
CA PRO A 111 7.86 14.74 -14.37
C PRO A 111 7.40 16.02 -13.65
N GLU A 112 6.26 16.00 -12.98
CA GLU A 112 5.74 17.13 -12.21
C GLU A 112 6.02 17.01 -10.71
N ALA A 113 6.82 16.02 -10.30
CA ALA A 113 7.19 15.84 -8.90
C ALA A 113 8.00 17.03 -8.38
N ASP A 114 7.51 17.64 -7.31
CA ASP A 114 8.19 18.69 -6.57
C ASP A 114 8.06 18.41 -5.06
N ALA A 115 8.73 19.21 -4.25
CA ALA A 115 8.74 19.03 -2.79
C ALA A 115 7.33 19.09 -2.20
N ALA A 116 6.47 19.96 -2.70
CA ALA A 116 5.11 20.11 -2.22
C ALA A 116 4.27 18.86 -2.54
N LEU A 117 4.35 18.36 -3.77
CA LEU A 117 3.65 17.14 -4.19
C LEU A 117 4.14 15.92 -3.40
N MET A 118 5.43 15.80 -3.18
CA MET A 118 6.01 14.69 -2.40
C MET A 118 5.57 14.74 -0.93
N ALA A 119 5.46 15.93 -0.34
CA ALA A 119 4.93 16.09 1.01
C ALA A 119 3.47 15.63 1.12
N ARG A 120 2.66 15.91 0.10
CA ARG A 120 1.26 15.46 0.03
C ARG A 120 1.15 13.94 -0.13
N TRP A 121 2.00 13.32 -0.95
CA TRP A 121 2.10 11.87 -1.03
C TRP A 121 2.43 11.25 0.33
N ARG A 122 3.41 11.78 1.04
CA ARG A 122 3.76 11.29 2.38
C ARG A 122 2.61 11.44 3.36
N GLN A 123 1.92 12.57 3.34
CA GLN A 123 0.75 12.81 4.17
C GLN A 123 -0.36 11.78 3.91
N ALA A 124 -0.71 11.55 2.65
CA ALA A 124 -1.76 10.61 2.27
C ALA A 124 -1.43 9.17 2.68
N MET A 125 -0.21 8.71 2.39
CA MET A 125 0.22 7.36 2.78
C MET A 125 0.30 7.21 4.30
N GLY A 126 0.68 8.26 5.01
CA GLY A 126 0.67 8.32 6.47
C GLY A 126 -0.71 8.12 7.09
N VAL A 127 -1.77 8.60 6.44
CA VAL A 127 -3.16 8.37 6.90
C VAL A 127 -3.50 6.88 6.89
N VAL A 128 -3.14 6.16 5.84
CA VAL A 128 -3.38 4.72 5.73
C VAL A 128 -2.60 3.94 6.79
N ILE A 129 -1.33 4.26 6.96
CA ILE A 129 -0.48 3.61 7.96
C ILE A 129 -0.99 3.88 9.37
N ALA A 130 -1.44 5.10 9.65
CA ALA A 130 -2.07 5.43 10.94
C ALA A 130 -3.33 4.59 11.19
N THR A 131 -4.14 4.35 10.16
CA THR A 131 -5.31 3.47 10.24
C THR A 131 -4.90 2.03 10.57
N PHE A 132 -3.87 1.50 9.93
CA PHE A 132 -3.35 0.15 10.21
C PHE A 132 -2.82 0.03 11.64
N ARG A 133 -2.04 1.01 12.10
CA ARG A 133 -1.50 1.04 13.47
C ARG A 133 -2.61 1.13 14.53
N ALA A 134 -3.62 1.95 14.32
CA ALA A 134 -4.74 2.09 15.24
C ALA A 134 -5.52 0.78 15.40
N ARG A 135 -5.66 0.00 14.34
CA ARG A 135 -6.28 -1.31 14.38
C ARG A 135 -5.43 -2.34 15.11
N ASP A 136 -4.14 -2.32 14.92
CA ASP A 136 -3.22 -3.24 15.57
C ASP A 136 -3.22 -3.03 17.08
N THR A 137 -3.19 -1.77 17.55
CA THR A 137 -3.22 -1.43 18.97
C THR A 137 -4.57 -1.64 19.64
N ALA A 138 -5.68 -1.60 18.90
CA ALA A 138 -7.02 -1.82 19.45
C ALA A 138 -7.31 -3.27 19.86
N GLY A 139 -6.34 -4.19 19.72
CA GLY A 139 -6.51 -5.60 20.05
C GLY A 139 -7.69 -6.19 19.29
N ALA A 140 -7.57 -6.29 17.97
CA ALA A 140 -8.68 -6.57 17.07
C ALA A 140 -9.53 -7.75 17.53
N ALA A 141 -10.82 -7.50 17.71
CA ALA A 141 -11.82 -8.56 17.71
C ALA A 141 -11.59 -9.44 16.46
N PRO A 142 -11.79 -10.77 16.53
CA PRO A 142 -11.58 -11.65 15.39
C PRO A 142 -12.37 -11.12 14.20
N VAL A 143 -11.65 -10.64 13.19
CA VAL A 143 -12.26 -10.22 11.94
C VAL A 143 -12.77 -11.48 11.28
N PRO A 144 -14.07 -11.59 10.95
CA PRO A 144 -14.57 -12.73 10.19
C PRO A 144 -13.70 -12.88 8.94
N ALA A 145 -13.35 -14.14 8.63
CA ALA A 145 -12.50 -14.45 7.49
C ALA A 145 -13.00 -13.66 6.26
N PRO A 146 -12.17 -12.83 5.63
CA PRO A 146 -12.63 -12.04 4.51
C PRO A 146 -13.12 -12.97 3.42
N ALA A 147 -14.33 -12.76 2.96
CA ALA A 147 -14.74 -13.29 1.68
C ALA A 147 -13.63 -12.87 0.69
N ALA A 148 -12.95 -13.84 0.09
CA ALA A 148 -11.70 -13.73 -0.65
C ALA A 148 -11.52 -12.39 -1.38
N GLY A 149 -11.12 -11.36 -0.62
CA GLY A 149 -10.71 -10.09 -1.17
C GLY A 149 -9.38 -10.27 -1.91
N LEU A 150 -9.17 -9.49 -2.92
CA LEU A 150 -8.03 -9.61 -3.84
C LEU A 150 -6.68 -9.68 -3.12
N PHE A 151 -6.55 -8.96 -2.00
CA PHE A 151 -5.36 -8.95 -1.17
C PHE A 151 -5.16 -10.25 -0.37
N ALA A 152 -6.25 -10.88 0.09
CA ALA A 152 -6.18 -12.15 0.78
C ALA A 152 -5.70 -13.29 -0.15
N ARG A 153 -6.01 -13.22 -1.45
CA ARG A 153 -5.52 -14.20 -2.44
C ARG A 153 -4.03 -14.07 -2.73
N VAL A 154 -3.52 -12.84 -2.73
CA VAL A 154 -2.09 -12.58 -2.94
C VAL A 154 -1.26 -13.19 -1.82
N VAL A 155 -1.76 -13.08 -0.60
CA VAL A 155 -1.12 -13.62 0.61
C VAL A 155 -1.26 -15.15 0.70
N GLN A 156 -2.37 -15.72 0.24
CA GLN A 156 -2.54 -17.18 0.22
C GLN A 156 -1.64 -17.88 -0.79
N GLY A 157 -1.25 -17.21 -1.88
CA GLY A 157 -0.25 -17.71 -2.83
C GLY A 157 1.14 -17.92 -2.21
N LEU A 158 1.43 -17.25 -1.08
CA LEU A 158 2.68 -17.38 -0.35
C LEU A 158 2.81 -18.68 0.46
N ARG A 159 1.72 -19.38 0.74
CA ARG A 159 1.72 -20.59 1.59
C ARG A 159 1.46 -21.91 0.85
N GLY A 160 1.22 -21.88 -0.45
CA GLY A 160 0.77 -23.03 -1.22
C GLY A 160 1.82 -23.75 -2.08
N ALA A 161 3.10 -23.40 -1.95
CA ALA A 161 4.19 -24.05 -2.67
C ALA A 161 5.01 -24.93 -1.71
N HIS A 162 4.53 -26.12 -1.44
CA HIS A 162 5.33 -27.28 -1.03
C HIS A 162 5.22 -28.32 -2.10
#